data_2c04285858cae5b836eaba9949646edf
#
_entry.id   2c04285858cae5b836eaba9949646edf
#
_cell.length_a   1.000
_cell.length_b   1.000
_cell.length_c   1.000
_cell.angle_alpha   90.00
_cell.angle_beta   90.00
_cell.angle_gamma   90.00
#
_symmetry.space_group_name_H-M   'P 1'
#
loop_
_entity.id
_entity.type
_entity.pdbx_description
1 polymer ?
#
loop_
_entity_poly.entity_id
_entity_poly.type
_entity_poly.pdbx_seq_one_letter_code
_entity_poly.pdbx_strand_id
1 'polypeptide(L)'
;MKKALLIAAAITTAVITPLNSAVEARTRLSGAGASFPAKIYTRWFKDLATEGGPRVNYQAVGSGSGRKAFIDQTVNFGASDDPMKDKDIAKVTRGLVQIPMVGGTIAFGYNNPGCDLKLTQQQAVEVAMGMIDNWKELGCDDQKLTWAHRSDGSGTTKAFTNSMEAFSPT
;
A
#
# COMPACT_ATOMS: atom_id res chain seq x y z
N MET A 1 18.78 12.66 92.42
CA MET A 1 18.49 11.46 91.58
C MET A 1 17.63 11.94 90.43
N LYS A 2 18.25 12.18 89.24
CA LYS A 2 17.54 12.63 87.99
C LYS A 2 17.43 11.48 87.05
N LYS A 3 16.16 11.06 86.77
CA LYS A 3 15.84 10.01 85.79
C LYS A 3 15.86 10.66 84.42
N ALA A 4 16.74 10.25 83.51
CA ALA A 4 16.74 10.64 82.10
C ALA A 4 15.79 9.74 81.33
N LEU A 5 14.82 10.35 80.64
CA LEU A 5 13.85 9.69 79.78
C LEU A 5 14.40 9.68 78.35
N LEU A 6 14.80 8.53 77.86
CA LEU A 6 15.19 8.29 76.42
C LEU A 6 13.98 8.14 75.62
N ILE A 7 13.69 9.09 74.70
CA ILE A 7 12.69 8.99 73.68
C ILE A 7 13.32 8.39 72.38
N ALA A 8 13.00 7.17 72.06
CA ALA A 8 13.43 6.56 70.80
C ALA A 8 12.47 7.00 69.65
N ALA A 9 12.98 7.82 68.75
CA ALA A 9 12.26 8.23 67.55
C ALA A 9 12.44 7.13 66.48
N ALA A 10 11.37 6.40 66.17
CA ALA A 10 11.32 5.46 65.05
C ALA A 10 11.16 6.23 63.72
N ILE A 11 12.23 6.25 62.92
CA ILE A 11 12.20 6.80 61.56
C ILE A 11 11.68 5.71 60.65
N THR A 12 10.41 5.81 60.24
CA THR A 12 9.84 4.98 59.16
C THR A 12 10.30 5.51 57.81
N THR A 13 11.28 4.90 57.22
CA THR A 13 11.67 5.15 55.81
C THR A 13 10.63 4.55 54.89
N ALA A 14 9.76 5.40 54.30
CA ALA A 14 8.89 5.01 53.23
C ALA A 14 9.74 4.72 51.98
N VAL A 15 9.85 3.45 51.61
CA VAL A 15 10.46 3.04 50.35
C VAL A 15 9.48 3.39 49.21
N ILE A 16 9.72 4.53 48.56
CA ILE A 16 9.00 4.90 47.33
C ILE A 16 9.59 4.02 46.20
N THR A 17 8.98 2.89 45.90
CA THR A 17 9.31 2.14 44.73
C THR A 17 8.82 2.97 43.51
N PRO A 18 9.71 3.36 42.57
CA PRO A 18 9.25 3.99 41.35
C PRO A 18 8.42 2.95 40.59
N LEU A 19 7.12 3.23 40.38
CA LEU A 19 6.36 2.53 39.36
C LEU A 19 7.00 2.85 38.01
N ASN A 20 7.97 2.04 37.61
CA ASN A 20 8.43 1.99 36.23
C ASN A 20 7.25 1.45 35.40
N SER A 21 6.33 2.33 34.99
CA SER A 21 5.46 2.06 33.86
C SER A 21 6.37 1.96 32.65
N ALA A 22 6.87 0.76 32.37
CA ALA A 22 7.50 0.45 31.10
C ALA A 22 6.46 0.79 30.03
N VAL A 23 6.61 1.96 29.43
CA VAL A 23 5.89 2.30 28.20
C VAL A 23 6.39 1.30 27.19
N GLU A 24 5.63 0.21 27.02
CA GLU A 24 5.92 -0.81 26.04
C GLU A 24 6.00 -0.12 24.68
N ALA A 25 7.24 0.01 24.18
CA ALA A 25 7.50 0.68 22.91
C ALA A 25 6.78 -0.12 21.81
N ARG A 26 5.59 0.33 21.40
CA ARG A 26 4.81 -0.33 20.36
C ARG A 26 5.69 -0.51 19.12
N THR A 27 5.80 -1.74 18.67
CA THR A 27 6.50 -2.11 17.45
C THR A 27 6.03 -1.21 16.29
N ARG A 28 6.98 -0.63 15.58
CA ARG A 28 6.70 0.16 14.38
C ARG A 28 7.08 -0.66 13.16
N LEU A 29 6.16 -0.74 12.21
CA LEU A 29 6.37 -1.38 10.93
C LEU A 29 6.31 -0.35 9.82
N SER A 30 7.16 -0.50 8.82
CA SER A 30 7.16 0.30 7.61
C SER A 30 6.79 -0.57 6.40
N GLY A 31 5.95 -0.05 5.54
CA GLY A 31 5.58 -0.67 4.28
C GLY A 31 5.56 0.33 3.14
N ALA A 32 5.75 -0.15 1.92
CA ALA A 32 5.65 0.68 0.73
C ALA A 32 5.11 -0.12 -0.46
N GLY A 33 4.45 0.54 -1.40
CA GLY A 33 4.05 -0.14 -2.61
C GLY A 33 2.78 0.37 -3.28
N ALA A 34 1.98 -0.56 -3.74
CA ALA A 34 0.80 -0.31 -4.53
C ALA A 34 -0.13 0.75 -3.91
N SER A 35 -0.61 1.66 -4.74
CA SER A 35 -1.60 2.67 -4.32
C SER A 35 -3.03 2.12 -4.29
N PHE A 36 -3.29 1.03 -5.00
CA PHE A 36 -4.61 0.39 -5.04
C PHE A 36 -5.16 0.04 -3.64
N PRO A 37 -4.44 -0.68 -2.77
CA PRO A 37 -4.95 -1.03 -1.44
C PRO A 37 -4.79 0.07 -0.38
N ALA A 38 -4.17 1.21 -0.71
CA ALA A 38 -3.72 2.19 0.29
C ALA A 38 -4.86 2.70 1.21
N LYS A 39 -6.06 2.92 0.67
CA LYS A 39 -7.20 3.41 1.48
C LYS A 39 -7.64 2.39 2.52
N ILE A 40 -7.77 1.12 2.12
CA ILE A 40 -8.17 0.06 3.05
C ILE A 40 -7.05 -0.24 4.05
N TYR A 41 -5.79 -0.23 3.62
CA TYR A 41 -4.64 -0.40 4.51
C TYR A 41 -4.58 0.70 5.57
N THR A 42 -4.79 1.96 5.21
CA THR A 42 -4.85 3.07 6.16
C THR A 42 -5.90 2.82 7.24
N ARG A 43 -7.06 2.29 6.87
CA ARG A 43 -8.11 1.95 7.81
C ARG A 43 -7.71 0.80 8.73
N TRP A 44 -7.26 -0.32 8.16
CA TRP A 44 -6.85 -1.49 8.93
C TRP A 44 -5.69 -1.19 9.88
N PHE A 45 -4.68 -0.44 9.45
CA PHE A 45 -3.55 -0.10 10.30
C PHE A 45 -3.92 0.85 11.44
N LYS A 46 -4.90 1.73 11.21
CA LYS A 46 -5.47 2.56 12.27
C LYS A 46 -6.20 1.71 13.30
N ASP A 47 -7.06 0.80 12.85
CA ASP A 47 -7.85 -0.07 13.71
C ASP A 47 -6.91 -0.98 14.52
N LEU A 48 -5.92 -1.61 13.88
CA LEU A 48 -4.88 -2.41 14.52
C LEU A 48 -4.13 -1.64 15.63
N ALA A 49 -3.74 -0.40 15.36
CA ALA A 49 -3.07 0.44 16.34
C ALA A 49 -3.99 0.82 17.52
N THR A 50 -5.29 0.95 17.28
CA THR A 50 -6.29 1.25 18.31
C THR A 50 -6.49 0.05 19.25
N GLU A 51 -6.40 -1.17 18.71
CA GLU A 51 -6.51 -2.43 19.44
C GLU A 51 -5.22 -2.81 20.20
N GLY A 52 -4.22 -1.93 20.21
CA GLY A 52 -2.94 -2.16 20.92
C GLY A 52 -1.86 -2.83 20.06
N GLY A 53 -2.14 -3.15 18.80
CA GLY A 53 -1.17 -3.71 17.87
C GLY A 53 -0.09 -2.74 17.41
N PRO A 54 0.81 -3.18 16.52
CA PRO A 54 1.90 -2.36 15.98
C PRO A 54 1.38 -1.14 15.22
N ARG A 55 2.17 -0.06 15.24
CA ARG A 55 1.93 1.09 14.39
C ARG A 55 2.55 0.86 13.02
N VAL A 56 1.75 0.91 11.98
CA VAL A 56 2.20 0.70 10.60
C VAL A 56 2.23 2.02 9.85
N ASN A 57 3.38 2.34 9.25
CA ASN A 57 3.52 3.44 8.30
C ASN A 57 3.58 2.85 6.88
N TYR A 58 2.63 3.20 6.03
CA TYR A 58 2.56 2.72 4.65
C TYR A 58 2.68 3.86 3.65
N GLN A 59 3.57 3.69 2.67
CA GLN A 59 3.82 4.66 1.60
C GLN A 59 3.28 4.13 0.26
N ALA A 60 2.26 4.78 -0.27
CA ALA A 60 1.62 4.44 -1.54
C ALA A 60 2.41 5.02 -2.72
N VAL A 61 3.53 4.41 -3.06
CA VAL A 61 4.52 4.88 -4.07
C VAL A 61 4.53 4.06 -5.36
N GLY A 62 3.55 3.17 -5.52
CA GLY A 62 3.44 2.25 -6.65
C GLY A 62 4.15 0.91 -6.42
N SER A 63 3.62 -0.14 -7.07
CA SER A 63 4.09 -1.53 -6.90
C SER A 63 5.56 -1.71 -7.22
N GLY A 64 6.07 -1.02 -8.25
CA GLY A 64 7.48 -1.10 -8.64
C GLY A 64 8.42 -0.60 -7.55
N SER A 65 8.14 0.59 -7.01
CA SER A 65 8.92 1.19 -5.91
C SER A 65 8.80 0.36 -4.62
N GLY A 66 7.62 -0.19 -4.34
CA GLY A 66 7.41 -1.07 -3.19
C GLY A 66 8.23 -2.35 -3.26
N ARG A 67 8.25 -3.02 -4.43
CA ARG A 67 9.12 -4.20 -4.64
C ARG A 67 10.59 -3.86 -4.46
N LYS A 68 11.03 -2.73 -5.03
CA LYS A 68 12.42 -2.28 -4.87
C LYS A 68 12.75 -2.04 -3.40
N ALA A 69 11.94 -1.29 -2.67
CA ALA A 69 12.14 -1.01 -1.26
C ALA A 69 12.18 -2.29 -0.40
N PHE A 70 11.39 -3.30 -0.76
CA PHE A 70 11.40 -4.60 -0.08
C PHE A 70 12.68 -5.39 -0.37
N ILE A 71 13.14 -5.44 -1.62
CA ILE A 71 14.41 -6.06 -2.02
C ILE A 71 15.59 -5.38 -1.31
N ASP A 72 15.61 -4.04 -1.31
CA ASP A 72 16.66 -3.23 -0.68
C ASP A 72 16.56 -3.21 0.86
N GLN A 73 15.58 -3.92 1.44
CA GLN A 73 15.35 -4.05 2.89
C GLN A 73 15.10 -2.71 3.63
N THR A 74 14.65 -1.68 2.92
CA THR A 74 14.33 -0.37 3.50
C THR A 74 12.96 -0.31 4.15
N VAL A 75 12.11 -1.33 3.92
CA VAL A 75 10.80 -1.51 4.54
C VAL A 75 10.62 -2.94 5.05
N ASN A 76 9.70 -3.12 6.02
CA ASN A 76 9.38 -4.43 6.58
C ASN A 76 8.54 -5.27 5.60
N PHE A 77 7.64 -4.64 4.83
CA PHE A 77 6.83 -5.32 3.82
C PHE A 77 6.64 -4.43 2.58
N GLY A 78 6.44 -5.08 1.44
CA GLY A 78 6.05 -4.46 0.19
C GLY A 78 4.63 -4.83 -0.20
N ALA A 79 3.90 -3.95 -0.89
CA ALA A 79 2.63 -4.29 -1.51
C ALA A 79 2.70 -4.11 -3.04
N SER A 80 2.08 -5.04 -3.76
CA SER A 80 2.07 -5.02 -5.22
C SER A 80 0.76 -5.59 -5.75
N ASP A 81 0.23 -4.99 -6.81
CA ASP A 81 -0.95 -5.51 -7.53
C ASP A 81 -0.57 -6.66 -8.49
N ASP A 82 0.72 -6.92 -8.63
CA ASP A 82 1.28 -7.93 -9.52
C ASP A 82 2.30 -8.78 -8.75
N PRO A 83 2.26 -10.10 -8.86
CA PRO A 83 3.20 -10.97 -8.19
C PRO A 83 4.65 -10.67 -8.55
N MET A 84 5.55 -10.91 -7.60
CA MET A 84 6.97 -10.77 -7.85
C MET A 84 7.44 -11.88 -8.80
N LYS A 85 8.21 -11.53 -9.83
CA LYS A 85 8.79 -12.49 -10.78
C LYS A 85 9.97 -13.21 -10.15
N ASP A 86 10.26 -14.44 -10.58
CA ASP A 86 11.35 -15.28 -10.07
C ASP A 86 12.70 -14.55 -10.05
N LYS A 87 12.99 -13.78 -11.09
CA LYS A 87 14.23 -12.98 -11.17
C LYS A 87 14.36 -11.91 -10.08
N ASP A 88 13.24 -11.44 -9.51
CA ASP A 88 13.23 -10.46 -8.44
C ASP A 88 13.15 -11.15 -7.08
N ILE A 89 12.47 -12.30 -7.00
CA ILE A 89 12.48 -13.19 -5.83
C ILE A 89 13.91 -13.60 -5.50
N ALA A 90 14.70 -13.96 -6.51
CA ALA A 90 16.10 -14.36 -6.33
C ALA A 90 16.99 -13.27 -5.71
N LYS A 91 16.57 -12.00 -5.75
CA LYS A 91 17.29 -10.88 -5.11
C LYS A 91 16.94 -10.68 -3.63
N VAL A 92 15.90 -11.34 -3.14
CA VAL A 92 15.43 -11.19 -1.76
C VAL A 92 16.21 -12.13 -0.84
N THR A 93 17.17 -11.59 -0.11
CA THR A 93 18.09 -12.38 0.74
C THR A 93 17.47 -12.82 2.06
N ARG A 94 16.41 -12.14 2.54
CA ARG A 94 15.73 -12.44 3.82
C ARG A 94 14.53 -13.37 3.69
N GLY A 95 14.31 -13.94 2.51
CA GLY A 95 13.11 -14.73 2.22
C GLY A 95 11.89 -13.87 1.84
N LEU A 96 10.92 -14.50 1.20
CA LEU A 96 9.71 -13.87 0.71
C LEU A 96 8.51 -14.80 0.90
N VAL A 97 7.42 -14.24 1.42
CA VAL A 97 6.08 -14.83 1.36
C VAL A 97 5.17 -13.80 0.69
N GLN A 98 4.41 -14.20 -0.31
CA GLN A 98 3.42 -13.37 -0.97
C GLN A 98 2.02 -13.81 -0.55
N ILE A 99 1.24 -12.88 -0.01
CA ILE A 99 -0.08 -13.14 0.56
C ILE A 99 -1.10 -12.28 -0.20
N PRO A 100 -2.13 -12.87 -0.83
CA PRO A 100 -3.25 -12.12 -1.38
C PRO A 100 -4.04 -11.43 -0.26
N MET A 101 -4.18 -10.10 -0.33
CA MET A 101 -4.82 -9.31 0.72
C MET A 101 -6.14 -8.67 0.28
N VAL A 102 -6.17 -8.11 -0.94
CA VAL A 102 -7.31 -7.33 -1.45
C VAL A 102 -7.47 -7.61 -2.94
N GLY A 103 -8.70 -7.77 -3.40
CA GLY A 103 -9.05 -7.85 -4.80
C GLY A 103 -9.90 -6.67 -5.24
N GLY A 104 -9.90 -6.38 -6.53
CA GLY A 104 -10.73 -5.35 -7.15
C GLY A 104 -10.74 -5.46 -8.66
N THR A 105 -11.54 -4.62 -9.30
CA THR A 105 -11.65 -4.53 -10.75
C THR A 105 -10.91 -3.32 -11.28
N ILE A 106 -10.42 -3.43 -12.52
CA ILE A 106 -9.89 -2.31 -13.29
C ILE A 106 -11.00 -1.87 -14.27
N ALA A 107 -11.31 -0.59 -14.27
CA ALA A 107 -12.30 0.00 -15.14
C ALA A 107 -11.74 1.18 -15.91
N PHE A 108 -12.26 1.43 -17.11
CA PHE A 108 -12.01 2.66 -17.84
C PHE A 108 -12.83 3.79 -17.25
N GLY A 109 -12.18 4.84 -16.80
CA GLY A 109 -12.84 6.10 -16.51
C GLY A 109 -12.70 7.04 -17.71
N TYR A 110 -13.79 7.66 -18.16
CA TYR A 110 -13.74 8.61 -19.24
C TYR A 110 -14.56 9.86 -18.94
N ASN A 111 -14.22 10.95 -19.60
CA ASN A 111 -14.92 12.23 -19.53
C ASN A 111 -15.26 12.68 -20.95
N ASN A 112 -16.46 12.31 -21.40
CA ASN A 112 -17.09 12.79 -22.65
C ASN A 112 -18.59 12.85 -22.42
N PRO A 113 -19.13 14.01 -21.94
CA PRO A 113 -20.57 14.16 -21.67
C PRO A 113 -21.41 13.91 -22.90
N GLY A 114 -22.45 13.07 -22.76
CA GLY A 114 -23.33 12.69 -23.87
C GLY A 114 -22.89 11.45 -24.64
N CYS A 115 -21.70 10.94 -24.40
CA CYS A 115 -21.22 9.68 -24.99
C CYS A 115 -21.55 8.48 -24.07
N ASP A 116 -22.38 7.55 -24.54
CA ASP A 116 -22.63 6.24 -23.89
C ASP A 116 -21.61 5.23 -24.43
N LEU A 117 -20.40 5.27 -23.87
CA LEU A 117 -19.26 4.49 -24.38
C LEU A 117 -19.45 2.99 -24.16
N LYS A 118 -19.42 2.22 -25.24
CA LYS A 118 -19.42 0.75 -25.24
C LYS A 118 -18.28 0.25 -26.10
N LEU A 119 -17.23 -0.24 -25.47
CA LEU A 119 -16.06 -0.74 -26.16
C LEU A 119 -16.14 -2.26 -26.36
N THR A 120 -15.79 -2.69 -27.55
CA THR A 120 -15.38 -4.09 -27.76
C THR A 120 -13.98 -4.30 -27.19
N GLN A 121 -13.58 -5.55 -26.97
CA GLN A 121 -12.20 -5.86 -26.53
C GLN A 121 -11.15 -5.30 -27.50
N GLN A 122 -11.40 -5.43 -28.81
CA GLN A 122 -10.51 -4.90 -29.83
C GLN A 122 -10.38 -3.38 -29.73
N GLN A 123 -11.49 -2.64 -29.62
CA GLN A 123 -11.47 -1.18 -29.46
C GLN A 123 -10.74 -0.76 -28.19
N ALA A 124 -10.89 -1.51 -27.09
CA ALA A 124 -10.15 -1.21 -25.85
C ALA A 124 -8.64 -1.32 -26.04
N VAL A 125 -8.17 -2.32 -26.79
CA VAL A 125 -6.76 -2.48 -27.18
C VAL A 125 -6.32 -1.31 -28.07
N GLU A 126 -7.08 -1.00 -29.12
CA GLU A 126 -6.75 0.04 -30.09
C GLU A 126 -6.66 1.43 -29.45
N VAL A 127 -7.57 1.76 -28.52
CA VAL A 127 -7.49 2.99 -27.70
C VAL A 127 -6.22 2.98 -26.83
N ALA A 128 -5.94 1.88 -26.16
CA ALA A 128 -4.78 1.80 -25.28
C ALA A 128 -3.44 1.86 -26.04
N MET A 129 -3.43 1.40 -27.30
CA MET A 129 -2.28 1.48 -28.20
C MET A 129 -2.18 2.84 -28.92
N GLY A 130 -3.20 3.72 -28.78
CA GLY A 130 -3.25 5.01 -29.48
C GLY A 130 -3.57 4.90 -30.97
N MET A 131 -4.14 3.77 -31.41
CA MET A 131 -4.61 3.56 -32.79
C MET A 131 -5.95 4.26 -33.03
N ILE A 132 -6.78 4.35 -31.99
CA ILE A 132 -7.99 5.18 -31.94
C ILE A 132 -7.64 6.41 -31.11
N ASP A 133 -7.64 7.57 -31.74
CA ASP A 133 -7.29 8.87 -31.10
C ASP A 133 -8.42 9.92 -31.20
N ASN A 134 -9.58 9.53 -31.73
CA ASN A 134 -10.76 10.36 -31.86
C ASN A 134 -12.02 9.64 -31.34
N TRP A 135 -12.83 10.34 -30.54
CA TRP A 135 -14.08 9.82 -29.98
C TRP A 135 -15.10 9.43 -31.05
N LYS A 136 -15.06 10.04 -32.23
CA LYS A 136 -15.93 9.73 -33.36
C LYS A 136 -15.80 8.26 -33.82
N GLU A 137 -14.61 7.69 -33.73
CA GLU A 137 -14.35 6.30 -34.08
C GLU A 137 -15.05 5.32 -33.12
N LEU A 138 -15.44 5.81 -31.95
CA LEU A 138 -16.18 5.10 -30.92
C LEU A 138 -17.68 5.42 -30.90
N GLY A 139 -18.17 6.14 -31.93
CA GLY A 139 -19.58 6.53 -32.07
C GLY A 139 -20.02 7.74 -31.25
N CYS A 140 -19.07 8.56 -30.79
CA CYS A 140 -19.31 9.80 -30.06
C CYS A 140 -18.99 11.03 -30.92
N ASP A 141 -18.92 12.21 -30.32
CA ASP A 141 -18.64 13.47 -31.01
C ASP A 141 -17.22 13.49 -31.60
N ASP A 142 -17.04 14.31 -32.66
CA ASP A 142 -15.73 14.52 -33.31
C ASP A 142 -14.82 15.35 -32.41
N GLN A 143 -14.15 14.66 -31.49
CA GLN A 143 -13.23 15.22 -30.52
C GLN A 143 -12.00 14.33 -30.37
N LYS A 144 -10.83 14.93 -30.13
CA LYS A 144 -9.61 14.20 -29.85
C LYS A 144 -9.75 13.39 -28.57
N LEU A 145 -9.43 12.10 -28.65
CA LEU A 145 -9.30 11.20 -27.51
C LEU A 145 -7.87 11.29 -26.98
N THR A 146 -7.73 11.46 -25.65
CA THR A 146 -6.43 11.42 -24.98
C THR A 146 -6.45 10.27 -23.99
N TRP A 147 -5.60 9.29 -24.20
CA TRP A 147 -5.39 8.19 -23.27
C TRP A 147 -4.42 8.61 -22.15
N ALA A 148 -4.84 8.43 -20.90
CA ALA A 148 -4.02 8.73 -19.74
C ALA A 148 -3.71 7.46 -18.95
N HIS A 149 -2.44 7.21 -18.68
CA HIS A 149 -1.98 6.12 -17.85
C HIS A 149 -0.88 6.60 -16.90
N ARG A 150 -0.54 5.80 -15.92
CA ARG A 150 0.54 6.14 -14.98
C ARG A 150 1.91 5.98 -15.62
N SER A 151 2.80 6.93 -15.36
CA SER A 151 4.21 6.92 -15.81
C SER A 151 5.14 6.20 -14.82
N ASP A 152 4.69 5.92 -13.59
CA ASP A 152 5.48 5.21 -12.57
C ASP A 152 5.27 3.69 -12.64
N GLY A 153 6.00 2.95 -11.81
CA GLY A 153 5.92 1.48 -11.73
C GLY A 153 4.60 0.97 -11.16
N SER A 154 3.47 1.28 -11.82
CA SER A 154 2.13 0.88 -11.41
C SER A 154 1.85 -0.59 -11.67
N GLY A 155 1.49 -1.34 -10.62
CA GLY A 155 1.03 -2.72 -10.74
C GLY A 155 -0.32 -2.81 -11.45
N THR A 156 -1.23 -1.85 -11.22
CA THR A 156 -2.53 -1.77 -11.92
C THR A 156 -2.35 -1.57 -13.42
N THR A 157 -1.48 -0.65 -13.85
CA THR A 157 -1.17 -0.46 -15.28
C THR A 157 -0.62 -1.75 -15.88
N LYS A 158 0.28 -2.44 -15.16
CA LYS A 158 0.83 -3.71 -15.62
C LYS A 158 -0.22 -4.81 -15.72
N ALA A 159 -1.11 -4.97 -14.74
CA ALA A 159 -2.19 -5.94 -14.79
C ALA A 159 -3.13 -5.65 -15.98
N PHE A 160 -3.42 -4.37 -16.24
CA PHE A 160 -4.17 -3.93 -17.39
C PHE A 160 -3.48 -4.30 -18.70
N THR A 161 -2.20 -3.97 -18.89
CA THR A 161 -1.48 -4.27 -20.14
C THR A 161 -1.36 -5.77 -20.38
N ASN A 162 -1.13 -6.58 -19.35
CA ASN A 162 -1.15 -8.04 -19.47
C ASN A 162 -2.52 -8.57 -19.95
N SER A 163 -3.62 -7.95 -19.48
CA SER A 163 -4.97 -8.33 -19.93
C SER A 163 -5.20 -7.93 -21.37
N MET A 164 -4.71 -6.76 -21.80
CA MET A 164 -4.83 -6.32 -23.19
C MET A 164 -4.02 -7.23 -24.14
N GLU A 165 -2.81 -7.62 -23.74
CA GLU A 165 -1.98 -8.58 -24.46
C GLU A 165 -2.69 -9.93 -24.67
N ALA A 166 -3.44 -10.40 -23.66
CA ALA A 166 -4.22 -11.63 -23.78
C ALA A 166 -5.38 -11.52 -24.77
N PHE A 167 -5.92 -10.31 -25.01
CA PHE A 167 -7.00 -10.07 -25.98
C PHE A 167 -6.49 -9.87 -27.41
N SER A 168 -5.27 -9.43 -27.58
CA SER A 168 -4.64 -9.21 -28.88
C SER A 168 -3.20 -9.71 -28.85
N PRO A 169 -2.98 -11.02 -28.84
CA PRO A 169 -1.64 -11.58 -28.94
C PRO A 169 -1.07 -11.27 -30.35
N THR A 170 -0.03 -10.46 -30.37
CA THR A 170 0.78 -10.17 -31.57
C THR A 170 1.95 -11.11 -31.67
#